data_c4355ea4299a50e749bf7c5d8805dd32
#
_entry.id   c4355ea4299a50e749bf7c5d8805dd32
#
_cell.length_a   1.000
_cell.length_b   1.000
_cell.length_c   1.000
_cell.angle_alpha   90.00
_cell.angle_beta   90.00
_cell.angle_gamma   90.00
#
_symmetry.space_group_name_H-M   'P 1'
#
loop_
_entity.id
_entity.type
_entity.pdbx_description
1 polymer ?
#
loop_
_entity_poly.entity_id
_entity_poly.type
_entity_poly.pdbx_seq_one_letter_code
_entity_poly.pdbx_strand_id
1 'polypeptide(L)' 'SNVDRAPLNDIGEVIRTALKKNEKIEIVYNDVDGGQSQRVIHPLNLFKYKNSYYVTAFCELRNDIRHFEIKRISNIK' A
#
# COMPACT_ATOMS: atom_id res chain seq x y z
N SER A 1 -8.53 15.16 4.62
CA SER A 1 -7.11 15.29 4.93
C SER A 1 -6.34 15.59 3.65
N ASN A 2 -5.15 16.18 3.80
CA ASN A 2 -4.30 16.52 2.65
C ASN A 2 -3.83 15.26 1.89
N VAL A 3 -3.77 14.12 2.54
CA VAL A 3 -3.36 12.87 1.92
C VAL A 3 -4.33 12.46 0.81
N ASP A 4 -5.61 12.81 0.93
CA ASP A 4 -6.61 12.47 -0.09
C ASP A 4 -6.33 13.15 -1.43
N ARG A 5 -5.55 14.22 -1.45
CA ARG A 5 -5.20 14.99 -2.64
C ARG A 5 -3.70 14.97 -2.93
N ALA A 6 -2.93 14.19 -2.19
CA ALA A 6 -1.49 14.13 -2.38
C ALA A 6 -1.16 13.56 -3.75
N PRO A 7 -0.07 14.04 -4.40
CA PRO A 7 0.39 13.42 -5.64
C PRO A 7 0.96 12.05 -5.35
N LEU A 8 0.38 11.02 -5.95
CA LEU A 8 0.83 9.65 -5.84
C LEU A 8 1.19 9.12 -7.22
N ASN A 9 2.06 8.10 -7.27
CA ASN A 9 2.29 7.39 -8.52
C ASN A 9 1.04 6.56 -8.89
N ASP A 10 1.07 5.88 -10.04
CA ASP A 10 -0.08 5.12 -10.52
C ASP A 10 -0.50 4.05 -9.51
N ILE A 11 0.46 3.38 -8.89
CA ILE A 11 0.19 2.36 -7.87
C ILE A 11 -0.48 2.99 -6.66
N GLY A 12 0.02 4.13 -6.22
CA GLY A 12 -0.60 4.86 -5.11
C GLY A 12 -2.04 5.25 -5.40
N GLU A 13 -2.34 5.63 -6.64
CA GLU A 13 -3.70 5.99 -7.03
C GLU A 13 -4.63 4.79 -7.01
N VAL A 14 -4.16 3.62 -7.44
CA VAL A 14 -4.95 2.37 -7.35
C VAL A 14 -5.26 2.05 -5.88
N ILE A 15 -4.26 2.21 -5.00
CA ILE A 15 -4.45 1.97 -3.57
C ILE A 15 -5.47 2.96 -2.99
N ARG A 16 -5.36 4.23 -3.36
CA ARG A 16 -6.32 5.25 -2.90
C ARG A 16 -7.76 4.89 -3.30
N THR A 17 -7.94 4.43 -4.54
CA THR A 17 -9.24 4.00 -5.03
C THR A 17 -9.75 2.77 -4.27
N ALA A 18 -8.89 1.78 -4.06
CA ALA A 18 -9.25 0.58 -3.31
C ALA A 18 -9.66 0.93 -1.88
N LEU A 19 -8.92 1.86 -1.25
CA LEU A 19 -9.25 2.33 0.10
C LEU A 19 -10.65 2.95 0.14
N LYS A 20 -10.97 3.81 -0.83
CA LYS A 20 -12.28 4.47 -0.89
C LYS A 20 -13.40 3.47 -1.14
N LYS A 21 -13.15 2.45 -1.94
CA LYS A 21 -14.13 1.42 -2.29
C LYS A 21 -14.17 0.27 -1.29
N ASN A 22 -13.28 0.29 -0.31
CA ASN A 22 -13.17 -0.78 0.68
C ASN A 22 -12.90 -2.14 0.04
N GLU A 23 -12.00 -2.15 -0.94
CA GLU A 23 -11.63 -3.35 -1.70
C GLU A 23 -10.25 -3.84 -1.32
N LYS A 24 -10.05 -5.16 -1.32
CA LYS A 24 -8.72 -5.74 -1.17
C LYS A 24 -8.02 -5.76 -2.53
N ILE A 25 -6.68 -5.74 -2.49
CA ILE A 25 -5.83 -5.73 -3.67
C ILE A 25 -4.68 -6.70 -3.50
N GLU A 26 -4.14 -7.14 -4.63
CA GLU A 26 -2.96 -8.01 -4.65
C GLU A 26 -1.76 -7.17 -5.07
N ILE A 27 -0.67 -7.23 -4.29
CA ILE A 27 0.53 -6.44 -4.55
C ILE A 27 1.76 -7.33 -4.61
N VAL A 28 2.80 -6.83 -5.29
CA VAL A 28 4.16 -7.36 -5.19
C VAL A 28 4.97 -6.35 -4.40
N TYR A 29 5.48 -6.76 -3.26
CA TYR A 29 6.19 -5.88 -2.32
C TYR A 29 7.67 -6.22 -2.25
N ASN A 30 8.51 -5.18 -2.27
CA ASN A 30 9.96 -5.32 -2.20
C ASN A 30 10.43 -4.89 -0.82
N ASP A 31 10.96 -5.85 -0.06
CA ASP A 31 11.48 -5.60 1.28
C ASP A 31 12.78 -4.80 1.23
N VAL A 32 13.14 -4.19 2.35
CA VAL A 32 14.37 -3.40 2.49
C VAL A 32 15.60 -4.24 2.18
N ASP A 33 15.57 -5.52 2.51
CA ASP A 33 16.71 -6.44 2.32
C ASP A 33 16.76 -7.05 0.91
N GLY A 34 15.89 -6.60 0.00
CA GLY A 34 15.86 -7.08 -1.37
C GLY A 34 14.94 -8.25 -1.63
N GLY A 35 14.29 -8.80 -0.61
CA GLY A 35 13.29 -9.85 -0.79
C GLY A 35 12.05 -9.31 -1.46
N GLN A 36 11.36 -10.18 -2.22
CA GLN A 36 10.13 -9.82 -2.91
C GLN A 36 9.04 -10.82 -2.55
N SER A 37 7.83 -10.33 -2.31
CA SER A 37 6.70 -11.18 -1.94
C SER A 37 5.42 -10.71 -2.59
N GLN A 38 4.53 -11.65 -2.87
CA GLN A 38 3.17 -11.35 -3.31
C GLN A 38 2.27 -11.36 -2.08
N ARG A 39 1.40 -10.35 -1.97
CA ARG A 39 0.52 -10.21 -0.81
C ARG A 39 -0.85 -9.74 -1.24
N VAL A 40 -1.88 -10.28 -0.61
CA VAL A 40 -3.21 -9.69 -0.64
C VAL A 40 -3.35 -8.80 0.57
N ILE A 41 -3.68 -7.54 0.36
CA ILE A 41 -3.83 -6.57 1.44
C ILE A 41 -5.20 -5.90 1.39
N HIS A 42 -5.70 -5.54 2.57
CA HIS A 42 -6.96 -4.81 2.75
C HIS A 42 -6.60 -3.40 3.21
N PRO A 43 -6.58 -2.41 2.32
CA PRO A 43 -6.19 -1.05 2.69
C PRO A 43 -7.08 -0.46 3.77
N LEU A 44 -6.47 0.18 4.76
CA LEU A 44 -7.16 0.79 5.89
C LEU A 44 -6.91 2.28 5.98
N ASN A 45 -5.71 2.74 5.62
CA ASN A 45 -5.33 4.14 5.76
C ASN A 45 -4.12 4.47 4.90
N LEU A 46 -4.07 5.69 4.38
CA LEU A 46 -2.91 6.25 3.69
C LEU A 46 -2.32 7.34 4.57
N PHE A 47 -0.99 7.36 4.68
CA PHE A 47 -0.32 8.42 5.44
C PHE A 47 1.06 8.71 4.85
N LYS A 48 1.58 9.88 5.22
CA LYS A 48 2.92 10.31 4.82
C LYS A 48 3.82 10.31 6.06
N TYR A 49 5.02 9.74 5.91
CA TYR A 49 6.02 9.74 6.96
C TYR A 49 7.40 9.95 6.34
N LYS A 50 8.13 10.96 6.78
CA LYS A 50 9.49 11.28 6.30
C LYS A 50 9.58 11.27 4.78
N ASN A 51 8.73 12.04 4.12
CA ASN A 51 8.69 12.21 2.66
C ASN A 51 8.32 10.97 1.86
N SER A 52 7.83 9.93 2.51
CA SER A 52 7.33 8.73 1.83
C SER A 52 5.88 8.48 2.17
N TYR A 53 5.13 7.94 1.21
CA TYR A 53 3.75 7.56 1.42
C TYR A 53 3.66 6.08 1.77
N TYR A 54 2.77 5.77 2.71
CA TYR A 54 2.55 4.43 3.21
C TYR A 54 1.08 4.10 3.18
N VAL A 55 0.78 2.83 3.02
CA VAL A 55 -0.56 2.31 3.27
C VAL A 55 -0.50 1.39 4.47
N THR A 56 -1.39 1.63 5.43
CA THR A 56 -1.68 0.69 6.50
C THR A 56 -2.73 -0.27 5.97
N ALA A 57 -2.49 -1.57 6.09
CA ALA A 57 -3.40 -2.56 5.55
C ALA A 57 -3.34 -3.85 6.37
N PHE A 58 -4.45 -4.58 6.38
CA PHE A 58 -4.41 -5.95 6.85
C PHE A 58 -3.76 -6.81 5.78
N CYS A 59 -2.73 -7.54 6.14
CA CYS A 59 -1.95 -8.38 5.25
C CYS A 59 -2.34 -9.85 5.44
N GLU A 60 -2.93 -10.48 4.41
CA GLU A 60 -3.37 -11.86 4.51
C GLU A 60 -2.18 -12.81 4.69
N LEU A 61 -1.05 -12.53 4.03
CA LEU A 61 0.15 -13.36 4.14
C LEU A 61 0.64 -13.47 5.58
N ARG A 62 0.61 -12.37 6.32
CA ARG A 62 1.09 -12.31 7.70
C ARG A 62 -0.04 -12.44 8.73
N ASN A 63 -1.28 -12.38 8.28
CA ASN A 63 -2.46 -12.39 9.14
C ASN A 63 -2.37 -11.29 10.21
N ASP A 64 -1.94 -10.09 9.78
CA ASP A 64 -1.67 -8.99 10.69
C ASP A 64 -1.74 -7.66 9.95
N ILE A 65 -1.90 -6.58 10.70
CA ILE A 65 -1.86 -5.23 10.15
C ILE A 65 -0.41 -4.83 9.93
N ARG A 66 -0.11 -4.30 8.74
CA ARG A 66 1.23 -3.89 8.35
C ARG A 66 1.18 -2.54 7.66
N HIS A 67 2.32 -1.84 7.70
CA HIS A 67 2.54 -0.62 6.92
C HIS A 67 3.39 -0.96 5.71
N PHE A 68 2.93 -0.56 4.53
CA PHE A 68 3.65 -0.80 3.28
C PHE A 68 4.04 0.54 2.69
N GLU A 69 5.32 0.73 2.39
CA GLU A 69 5.79 1.91 1.69
C GLU A 69 5.40 1.80 0.22
N ILE A 70 4.66 2.79 -0.30
CA ILE A 70 4.08 2.70 -1.64
C ILE A 70 5.16 2.54 -2.70
N LYS A 71 6.30 3.23 -2.56
CA LYS A 71 7.38 3.14 -3.56
C LYS A 71 8.04 1.76 -3.62
N ARG A 72 7.80 0.89 -2.62
CA ARG A 72 8.31 -0.49 -2.63
C ARG A 72 7.35 -1.47 -3.26
N ILE A 73 6.19 -1.01 -3.69
CA ILE A 73 5.22 -1.84 -4.41
C ILE A 73 5.56 -1.73 -5.89
N SER A 74 5.93 -2.87 -6.50
CA SER A 74 6.35 -2.88 -7.91
C SER A 74 5.25 -3.32 -8.86
N ASN A 75 4.18 -3.93 -8.35
CA ASN A 75 3.05 -4.34 -9.17
C ASN A 75 1.80 -4.44 -8.31
N ILE A 76 0.64 -4.32 -8.97
CA ILE A 76 -0.65 -4.33 -8.29
C ILE A 76 -1.71 -4.89 -9.24
N LYS A 77 -2.64 -5.63 -8.70
CA LYS A 77 -3.79 -6.17 -9.44
C LYS A 77 -5.11 -5.73 -8.85
#